data_d5ec01bda5f38bbeaf08b33f41283014
#
_entry.id   d5ec01bda5f38bbeaf08b33f41283014
#
_cell.length_a   1.000
_cell.length_b   1.000
_cell.length_c   1.000
_cell.angle_alpha   90.00
_cell.angle_beta   90.00
_cell.angle_gamma   90.00
#
_symmetry.space_group_name_H-M   'P 1'
#
loop_
_entity.id
_entity.type
_entity.pdbx_description
1 polymer ?
#
loop_
_entity_poly.entity_id
_entity_poly.type
_entity_poly.pdbx_seq_one_letter_code
_entity_poly.pdbx_strand_id
1 'polypeptide(L)'
;QMPRKKWDIAMHLKLFGNALLKVIWDPEAGDFYHDEVEVEDSETGEMQTAAELMFEGDVVSEVMSPFYAFFDDLCEAPDQARWFMDVRAVPIEWVEEHFPEKADVIPLGVEDRHVMARRRLILNTPGLGGVQGQINDTESAKKLVLKREYWQIPSRDYPRGRLIIEANGIVLRDGDNPAPRHQLPVIWIQDEIVP
;
A
#
# COMPACT_ATOMS: atom_id res chain seq x y z
N GLN A 1 1.52 -13.93 -12.66
CA GLN A 1 1.49 -12.47 -12.46
C GLN A 1 2.76 -11.73 -12.95
N MET A 2 3.92 -12.39 -13.02
CA MET A 2 5.20 -11.79 -13.48
C MET A 2 5.17 -11.11 -14.86
N PRO A 3 4.52 -11.65 -15.91
CA PRO A 3 4.51 -11.00 -17.23
C PRO A 3 3.86 -9.61 -17.21
N ARG A 4 2.76 -9.45 -16.45
CA ARG A 4 2.04 -8.17 -16.36
C ARG A 4 2.87 -7.10 -15.64
N LYS A 5 3.51 -7.44 -14.50
CA LYS A 5 4.36 -6.49 -13.75
C LYS A 5 5.53 -5.97 -14.60
N LYS A 6 6.17 -6.84 -15.39
CA LYS A 6 7.25 -6.42 -16.32
C LYS A 6 6.76 -5.43 -17.35
N TRP A 7 5.57 -5.65 -17.89
CA TRP A 7 4.96 -4.77 -18.86
C TRP A 7 4.60 -3.41 -18.23
N ASP A 8 4.02 -3.40 -17.02
CA ASP A 8 3.70 -2.18 -16.28
C ASP A 8 4.95 -1.36 -15.97
N ILE A 9 6.05 -2.00 -15.55
CA ILE A 9 7.36 -1.34 -15.35
C ILE A 9 7.85 -0.72 -16.65
N ALA A 10 7.85 -1.46 -17.75
CA ALA A 10 8.29 -0.97 -19.05
C ALA A 10 7.45 0.22 -19.54
N MET A 11 6.13 0.17 -19.32
CA MET A 11 5.24 1.28 -19.64
C MET A 11 5.51 2.52 -18.78
N HIS A 12 5.72 2.35 -17.47
CA HIS A 12 6.06 3.48 -16.60
C HIS A 12 7.40 4.12 -17.00
N LEU A 13 8.42 3.31 -17.27
CA LEU A 13 9.71 3.81 -17.78
C LEU A 13 9.53 4.60 -19.07
N LYS A 14 8.76 4.07 -20.02
CA LYS A 14 8.54 4.71 -21.31
C LYS A 14 7.74 6.01 -21.19
N LEU A 15 6.76 6.09 -20.30
CA LEU A 15 5.87 7.24 -20.17
C LEU A 15 6.42 8.32 -19.23
N PHE A 16 7.13 7.92 -18.18
CA PHE A 16 7.54 8.81 -17.09
C PHE A 16 9.05 8.87 -16.89
N GLY A 17 9.83 8.06 -17.62
CA GLY A 17 11.28 7.95 -17.44
C GLY A 17 11.69 7.21 -16.16
N ASN A 18 10.73 6.79 -15.35
CA ASN A 18 10.98 6.04 -14.12
C ASN A 18 9.81 5.11 -13.79
N ALA A 19 10.10 4.09 -12.99
CA ALA A 19 9.12 3.18 -12.42
C ALA A 19 9.46 2.91 -10.96
N LEU A 20 8.45 2.72 -10.15
CA LEU A 20 8.57 2.43 -8.73
C LEU A 20 8.00 1.05 -8.44
N LEU A 21 8.76 0.24 -7.71
CA LEU A 21 8.33 -1.06 -7.24
C LEU A 21 8.32 -1.05 -5.70
N LYS A 22 7.13 -1.12 -5.11
CA LYS A 22 6.96 -1.31 -3.67
C LYS A 22 7.08 -2.79 -3.36
N VAL A 23 7.91 -3.14 -2.38
CA VAL A 23 8.15 -4.53 -1.97
C VAL A 23 7.94 -4.61 -0.47
N ILE A 24 6.95 -5.40 -0.06
CA ILE A 24 6.58 -5.58 1.34
C ILE A 24 6.43 -7.06 1.65
N TRP A 25 6.61 -7.43 2.91
CA TRP A 25 6.18 -8.71 3.44
C TRP A 25 4.69 -8.63 3.75
N ASP A 26 3.94 -9.56 3.21
CA ASP A 26 2.51 -9.70 3.48
C ASP A 26 2.29 -11.03 4.23
N PRO A 27 1.89 -10.99 5.50
CA PRO A 27 1.70 -12.20 6.29
C PRO A 27 0.50 -13.05 5.82
N GLU A 28 -0.43 -12.47 5.07
CA GLU A 28 -1.62 -13.15 4.56
C GLU A 28 -1.45 -13.65 3.11
N ALA A 29 -0.28 -13.39 2.49
CA ALA A 29 0.05 -13.90 1.17
C ALA A 29 0.74 -15.27 1.26
N GLY A 30 0.96 -15.88 0.09
CA GLY A 30 1.61 -17.18 -0.03
C GLY A 30 0.64 -18.35 0.02
N ASP A 31 1.19 -19.54 0.30
CA ASP A 31 0.40 -20.75 0.44
C ASP A 31 -0.26 -20.78 1.82
N PHE A 32 -1.40 -21.45 1.92
CA PHE A 32 -2.10 -21.61 3.18
C PHE A 32 -2.07 -23.08 3.62
N TYR A 33 -2.08 -23.26 4.93
CA TYR A 33 -2.19 -24.57 5.56
C TYR A 33 -3.18 -24.51 6.72
N HIS A 34 -3.69 -25.66 7.12
CA HIS A 34 -4.53 -25.76 8.31
C HIS A 34 -3.66 -26.18 9.50
N ASP A 35 -3.69 -25.38 10.56
CA ASP A 35 -3.06 -25.72 11.83
C ASP A 35 -4.14 -26.08 12.84
N GLU A 36 -3.80 -26.99 13.76
CA GLU A 36 -4.70 -27.38 14.83
C GLU A 36 -4.41 -26.49 16.05
N VAL A 37 -5.36 -25.60 16.36
CA VAL A 37 -5.28 -24.67 17.48
C VAL A 37 -6.24 -25.11 18.57
N GLU A 38 -5.77 -25.16 19.83
CA GLU A 38 -6.62 -25.37 20.95
C GLU A 38 -7.39 -24.08 21.29
N VAL A 39 -8.71 -24.14 21.19
CA VAL A 39 -9.61 -23.01 21.47
C VAL A 39 -10.49 -23.37 22.64
N GLU A 40 -10.57 -22.50 23.64
CA GLU A 40 -11.50 -22.67 24.76
C GLU A 40 -12.93 -22.36 24.31
N ASP A 41 -13.83 -23.33 24.44
CA ASP A 41 -15.24 -23.11 24.17
C ASP A 41 -15.82 -22.14 25.22
N SER A 42 -16.33 -21.01 24.74
CA SER A 42 -16.82 -19.92 25.59
C SER A 42 -18.06 -20.28 26.41
N GLU A 43 -18.78 -21.38 26.08
CA GLU A 43 -19.98 -21.79 26.77
C GLU A 43 -19.68 -22.91 27.81
N THR A 44 -18.75 -23.80 27.50
CA THR A 44 -18.45 -24.96 28.32
C THR A 44 -17.14 -24.86 29.11
N GLY A 45 -16.22 -23.98 28.68
CA GLY A 45 -14.86 -23.86 29.24
C GLY A 45 -13.96 -25.06 28.91
N GLU A 46 -14.38 -25.93 27.98
CA GLU A 46 -13.58 -27.07 27.55
C GLU A 46 -12.67 -26.69 26.37
N MET A 47 -11.45 -27.20 26.39
CA MET A 47 -10.50 -27.00 25.25
C MET A 47 -10.91 -27.92 24.10
N GLN A 48 -11.19 -27.31 22.95
CA GLN A 48 -11.51 -28.02 21.72
C GLN A 48 -10.45 -27.71 20.67
N THR A 49 -10.10 -28.72 19.88
CA THR A 49 -9.18 -28.52 18.73
C THR A 49 -9.99 -27.99 17.55
N ALA A 50 -9.66 -26.78 17.11
CA ALA A 50 -10.22 -26.18 15.91
C ALA A 50 -9.14 -26.09 14.83
N ALA A 51 -9.52 -26.35 13.56
CA ALA A 51 -8.63 -26.13 12.44
C ALA A 51 -8.69 -24.64 12.06
N GLU A 52 -7.57 -23.94 12.21
CA GLU A 52 -7.41 -22.56 11.82
C GLU A 52 -6.64 -22.46 10.48
N LEU A 53 -7.10 -21.58 9.61
CA LEU A 53 -6.41 -21.31 8.35
C LEU A 53 -5.23 -20.38 8.60
N MET A 54 -4.03 -20.87 8.37
CA MET A 54 -2.79 -20.13 8.52
C MET A 54 -2.16 -19.86 7.15
N PHE A 55 -1.52 -18.70 6.99
CA PHE A 55 -0.77 -18.35 5.79
C PHE A 55 0.74 -18.36 6.10
N GLU A 56 1.53 -18.80 5.14
CA GLU A 56 3.00 -18.78 5.29
C GLU A 56 3.57 -17.35 5.24
N GLY A 57 2.83 -16.42 4.66
CA GLY A 57 3.31 -15.10 4.25
C GLY A 57 4.19 -15.16 3.01
N ASP A 58 4.26 -14.08 2.27
CA ASP A 58 5.15 -13.97 1.10
C ASP A 58 5.59 -12.53 0.87
N VAL A 59 6.61 -12.38 0.03
CA VAL A 59 7.07 -11.08 -0.44
C VAL A 59 6.20 -10.61 -1.60
N VAL A 60 5.38 -9.62 -1.34
CA VAL A 60 4.51 -9.01 -2.34
C VAL A 60 5.19 -7.79 -2.95
N SER A 61 5.14 -7.70 -4.28
CA SER A 61 5.64 -6.54 -5.00
C SER A 61 4.53 -5.89 -5.82
N GLU A 62 4.46 -4.58 -5.78
CA GLU A 62 3.49 -3.76 -6.49
C GLU A 62 4.19 -2.70 -7.33
N VAL A 63 3.81 -2.58 -8.60
CA VAL A 63 4.28 -1.49 -9.47
C VAL A 63 3.44 -0.25 -9.14
N MET A 64 4.11 0.77 -8.62
CA MET A 64 3.45 2.01 -8.23
C MET A 64 3.54 3.06 -9.31
N SER A 65 2.48 3.84 -9.45
CA SER A 65 2.54 5.05 -10.26
C SER A 65 3.37 6.12 -9.54
N PRO A 66 4.29 6.80 -10.25
CA PRO A 66 5.07 7.89 -9.66
C PRO A 66 4.20 9.06 -9.16
N PHE A 67 2.94 9.14 -9.60
CA PHE A 67 2.01 10.16 -9.12
C PHE A 67 1.50 9.94 -7.68
N TYR A 68 1.68 8.76 -7.13
CA TYR A 68 1.26 8.40 -5.78
C TYR A 68 2.42 8.36 -4.78
N ALA A 69 3.65 8.53 -5.26
CA ALA A 69 4.86 8.41 -4.50
C ALA A 69 5.48 9.79 -4.23
N PHE A 70 5.79 10.05 -2.97
CA PHE A 70 6.47 11.25 -2.53
C PHE A 70 7.70 10.85 -1.74
N PHE A 71 8.80 11.52 -1.98
CA PHE A 71 10.09 11.27 -1.33
C PHE A 71 10.59 12.51 -0.62
N ASP A 72 11.60 12.32 0.20
CA ASP A 72 12.36 13.39 0.82
C ASP A 72 12.85 14.38 -0.25
N ASP A 73 12.39 15.62 -0.17
CA ASP A 73 12.73 16.70 -1.09
C ASP A 73 14.18 17.23 -0.93
N LEU A 74 14.83 16.80 0.14
CA LEU A 74 16.25 17.14 0.42
C LEU A 74 17.23 16.09 -0.10
N CYS A 75 16.75 14.97 -0.69
CA CYS A 75 17.63 13.98 -1.28
C CYS A 75 17.92 14.28 -2.76
N GLU A 76 19.16 14.07 -3.18
CA GLU A 76 19.59 14.24 -4.57
C GLU A 76 19.23 12.98 -5.40
N ALA A 77 19.12 11.83 -4.74
CA ALA A 77 18.77 10.55 -5.37
C ALA A 77 17.82 9.76 -4.46
N PRO A 78 16.90 8.95 -5.01
CA PRO A 78 15.89 8.23 -4.24
C PRO A 78 16.45 7.23 -3.22
N ASP A 79 17.62 6.68 -3.46
CA ASP A 79 18.33 5.79 -2.54
C ASP A 79 18.88 6.50 -1.29
N GLN A 80 18.94 7.84 -1.33
CA GLN A 80 19.33 8.71 -0.22
C GLN A 80 18.12 9.23 0.56
N ALA A 81 16.91 8.93 0.11
CA ALA A 81 15.70 9.41 0.77
C ALA A 81 15.58 8.85 2.19
N ARG A 82 15.27 9.72 3.14
CA ARG A 82 15.06 9.37 4.55
C ARG A 82 13.64 8.94 4.84
N TRP A 83 12.72 9.35 3.97
CA TRP A 83 11.31 8.99 4.05
C TRP A 83 10.69 8.85 2.67
N PHE A 84 9.64 8.10 2.64
CA PHE A 84 8.80 7.85 1.47
C PHE A 84 7.33 7.87 1.89
N MET A 85 6.46 8.44 1.07
CA MET A 85 5.03 8.45 1.32
C MET A 85 4.26 7.98 0.09
N ASP A 86 3.37 7.00 0.29
CA ASP A 86 2.41 6.51 -0.68
C ASP A 86 1.03 7.13 -0.40
N VAL A 87 0.46 7.83 -1.37
CA VAL A 87 -0.82 8.55 -1.21
C VAL A 87 -1.79 8.12 -2.28
N ARG A 88 -2.83 7.38 -1.92
CA ARG A 88 -3.84 6.90 -2.87
C ARG A 88 -5.25 6.84 -2.28
N ALA A 89 -6.24 6.96 -3.17
CA ALA A 89 -7.62 6.72 -2.79
C ALA A 89 -7.89 5.20 -2.82
N VAL A 90 -8.38 4.67 -1.71
CA VAL A 90 -8.79 3.28 -1.56
C VAL A 90 -10.27 3.21 -1.16
N PRO A 91 -10.98 2.12 -1.45
CA PRO A 91 -12.34 1.94 -0.95
C PRO A 91 -12.35 1.80 0.57
N ILE A 92 -13.46 2.19 1.22
CA ILE A 92 -13.60 2.09 2.68
C ILE A 92 -13.51 0.64 3.14
N GLU A 93 -13.96 -0.29 2.32
CA GLU A 93 -13.93 -1.73 2.56
C GLU A 93 -12.49 -2.21 2.86
N TRP A 94 -11.48 -1.56 2.26
CA TRP A 94 -10.08 -1.82 2.58
C TRP A 94 -9.75 -1.50 4.04
N VAL A 95 -10.34 -0.44 4.61
CA VAL A 95 -10.16 -0.09 6.02
C VAL A 95 -10.91 -1.06 6.92
N GLU A 96 -12.14 -1.43 6.54
CA GLU A 96 -12.96 -2.39 7.27
C GLU A 96 -12.27 -3.76 7.38
N GLU A 97 -11.55 -4.17 6.33
CA GLU A 97 -10.81 -5.43 6.28
C GLU A 97 -9.53 -5.40 7.14
N HIS A 98 -8.75 -4.31 7.09
CA HIS A 98 -7.44 -4.23 7.73
C HIS A 98 -7.45 -3.55 9.11
N PHE A 99 -8.45 -2.72 9.39
CA PHE A 99 -8.57 -1.91 10.62
C PHE A 99 -10.03 -1.79 11.07
N PRO A 100 -10.73 -2.90 11.33
CA PRO A 100 -12.17 -2.91 11.60
C PRO A 100 -12.55 -2.01 12.79
N GLU A 101 -11.70 -1.93 13.81
CA GLU A 101 -11.96 -1.12 15.01
C GLU A 101 -11.96 0.40 14.77
N LYS A 102 -11.49 0.86 13.60
CA LYS A 102 -11.39 2.29 13.23
C LYS A 102 -12.26 2.69 12.05
N ALA A 103 -12.86 1.73 11.37
CA ALA A 103 -13.62 1.99 10.14
C ALA A 103 -14.79 2.97 10.36
N ASP A 104 -15.52 2.85 11.47
CA ASP A 104 -16.70 3.64 11.77
C ASP A 104 -16.40 5.14 12.02
N VAL A 105 -15.15 5.48 12.37
CA VAL A 105 -14.79 6.87 12.70
C VAL A 105 -14.16 7.62 11.54
N ILE A 106 -13.96 6.96 10.40
CA ILE A 106 -13.31 7.58 9.23
C ILE A 106 -14.32 8.35 8.39
N PRO A 107 -14.10 9.64 8.16
CA PRO A 107 -14.93 10.41 7.25
C PRO A 107 -14.84 9.85 5.84
N LEU A 108 -15.99 9.59 5.22
CA LEU A 108 -16.04 9.12 3.84
C LEU A 108 -15.83 10.25 2.84
N GLY A 109 -15.32 9.91 1.68
CA GLY A 109 -15.09 10.82 0.58
C GLY A 109 -13.63 11.28 0.47
N VAL A 110 -13.21 11.58 -0.73
CA VAL A 110 -11.88 12.14 -1.03
C VAL A 110 -12.06 13.57 -1.50
N GLU A 111 -11.74 14.52 -0.64
CA GLU A 111 -11.80 15.94 -0.96
C GLU A 111 -10.61 16.43 -1.78
N ASP A 112 -9.52 15.66 -1.80
CA ASP A 112 -8.31 16.02 -2.53
C ASP A 112 -8.53 15.89 -4.05
N ARG A 113 -8.79 17.04 -4.67
CA ARG A 113 -8.99 17.14 -6.12
C ARG A 113 -7.77 16.66 -6.93
N HIS A 114 -6.57 16.80 -6.39
CA HIS A 114 -5.35 16.37 -7.07
C HIS A 114 -5.24 14.85 -7.12
N VAL A 115 -5.54 14.17 -6.02
CA VAL A 115 -5.55 12.71 -5.96
C VAL A 115 -6.62 12.15 -6.88
N MET A 116 -7.81 12.74 -6.90
CA MET A 116 -8.87 12.33 -7.81
C MET A 116 -8.53 12.59 -9.27
N ALA A 117 -7.93 13.72 -9.60
CA ALA A 117 -7.47 14.03 -10.96
C ALA A 117 -6.38 13.04 -11.43
N ARG A 118 -5.42 12.71 -10.56
CA ARG A 118 -4.38 11.70 -10.83
C ARG A 118 -4.99 10.32 -11.05
N ARG A 119 -5.93 9.92 -10.19
CA ARG A 119 -6.65 8.65 -10.36
C ARG A 119 -7.36 8.57 -11.70
N ARG A 120 -8.07 9.64 -12.11
CA ARG A 120 -8.71 9.73 -13.42
C ARG A 120 -7.71 9.60 -14.56
N LEU A 121 -6.58 10.28 -14.46
CA LEU A 121 -5.51 10.20 -15.47
C LEU A 121 -5.03 8.76 -15.64
N ILE A 122 -4.74 8.07 -14.54
CA ILE A 122 -4.24 6.69 -14.55
C ILE A 122 -5.30 5.72 -15.08
N LEU A 123 -6.55 5.83 -14.62
CA LEU A 123 -7.62 4.95 -15.06
C LEU A 123 -8.01 5.14 -16.53
N ASN A 124 -7.89 6.36 -17.05
CA ASN A 124 -8.23 6.67 -18.42
C ASN A 124 -7.06 6.54 -19.41
N THR A 125 -5.85 6.28 -18.93
CA THR A 125 -4.70 6.08 -19.80
C THR A 125 -4.57 4.61 -20.17
N PRO A 126 -4.70 4.25 -21.46
CA PRO A 126 -4.51 2.89 -21.91
C PRO A 126 -3.14 2.37 -21.51
N GLY A 127 -3.11 1.20 -20.88
CA GLY A 127 -1.86 0.57 -20.44
C GLY A 127 -1.44 0.86 -19.00
N LEU A 128 -2.07 1.79 -18.30
CA LEU A 128 -1.80 2.06 -16.87
C LEU A 128 -2.79 1.37 -15.92
N GLY A 129 -3.48 0.33 -16.37
CA GLY A 129 -4.43 -0.45 -15.56
C GLY A 129 -5.89 0.01 -15.72
N GLY A 130 -6.17 0.96 -16.62
CA GLY A 130 -7.53 1.45 -16.82
C GLY A 130 -8.42 0.44 -17.52
N VAL A 131 -9.43 -0.04 -16.84
CA VAL A 131 -10.63 -0.56 -17.48
C VAL A 131 -11.40 0.64 -18.01
N GLN A 132 -11.67 0.65 -19.30
CA GLN A 132 -12.47 1.67 -19.98
C GLN A 132 -13.92 1.54 -19.48
N GLY A 133 -14.21 2.14 -18.34
CA GLY A 133 -15.54 2.24 -17.75
C GLY A 133 -15.80 3.69 -17.35
N GLN A 134 -16.93 4.24 -17.77
CA GLN A 134 -17.45 5.49 -17.22
C GLN A 134 -17.68 5.27 -15.72
N ILE A 135 -16.69 5.66 -14.92
CA ILE A 135 -16.89 5.74 -13.47
C ILE A 135 -17.84 6.92 -13.28
N ASN A 136 -19.06 6.64 -12.89
CA ASN A 136 -19.97 7.66 -12.36
C ASN A 136 -19.34 8.21 -11.08
N ASP A 137 -18.56 9.28 -11.24
CA ASP A 137 -17.56 9.81 -10.31
C ASP A 137 -18.10 10.16 -8.92
N THR A 138 -19.42 10.43 -8.81
CA THR A 138 -19.97 10.99 -7.58
C THR A 138 -20.31 9.95 -6.53
N GLU A 139 -20.82 8.79 -6.90
CA GLU A 139 -21.17 7.75 -5.92
C GLU A 139 -19.94 6.90 -5.52
N SER A 140 -19.08 6.58 -6.48
CA SER A 140 -17.84 5.85 -6.18
C SER A 140 -16.88 6.68 -5.33
N ALA A 141 -16.83 7.98 -5.52
CA ALA A 141 -15.98 8.86 -4.70
C ALA A 141 -16.45 8.95 -3.23
N LYS A 142 -17.75 8.78 -2.97
CA LYS A 142 -18.31 8.81 -1.60
C LYS A 142 -17.88 7.62 -0.74
N LYS A 143 -17.51 6.50 -1.37
CA LYS A 143 -17.03 5.29 -0.67
C LYS A 143 -15.50 5.18 -0.62
N LEU A 144 -14.80 6.20 -1.06
CA LEU A 144 -13.34 6.23 -1.06
C LEU A 144 -12.83 7.02 0.13
N VAL A 145 -11.67 6.59 0.61
CA VAL A 145 -10.87 7.29 1.61
C VAL A 145 -9.47 7.53 1.07
N LEU A 146 -8.87 8.64 1.45
CA LEU A 146 -7.49 8.95 1.09
C LEU A 146 -6.56 8.27 2.07
N LYS A 147 -5.91 7.19 1.64
CA LYS A 147 -4.90 6.48 2.40
C LYS A 147 -3.54 7.15 2.19
N ARG A 148 -2.82 7.41 3.28
CA ARG A 148 -1.42 7.82 3.29
C ARG A 148 -0.61 6.81 4.09
N GLU A 149 0.46 6.30 3.51
CA GLU A 149 1.45 5.47 4.19
C GLU A 149 2.78 6.22 4.22
N TYR A 150 3.20 6.63 5.37
CA TYR A 150 4.49 7.30 5.58
C TYR A 150 5.49 6.31 6.15
N TRP A 151 6.58 6.13 5.43
CA TRP A 151 7.70 5.24 5.77
C TRP A 151 8.95 6.06 6.04
N GLN A 152 9.60 5.82 7.17
CA GLN A 152 10.84 6.48 7.55
C GLN A 152 11.90 5.45 7.90
N ILE A 153 13.14 5.70 7.46
CA ILE A 153 14.30 4.92 7.88
C ILE A 153 14.69 5.24 9.34
N PRO A 154 15.55 4.44 9.98
CA PRO A 154 16.04 4.71 11.31
C PRO A 154 16.61 6.13 11.45
N SER A 155 16.26 6.78 12.55
CA SER A 155 16.73 8.10 12.92
C SER A 155 17.05 8.13 14.42
N ARG A 156 17.57 9.26 14.91
CA ARG A 156 17.85 9.44 16.33
C ARG A 156 16.61 9.27 17.19
N ASP A 157 15.47 9.79 16.72
CA ASP A 157 14.20 9.79 17.46
C ASP A 157 13.43 8.49 17.25
N TYR A 158 13.66 7.81 16.14
CA TYR A 158 13.03 6.53 15.76
C TYR A 158 14.10 5.52 15.34
N PRO A 159 14.74 4.82 16.30
CA PRO A 159 15.88 3.92 16.01
C PRO A 159 15.54 2.73 15.10
N ARG A 160 14.27 2.37 15.02
CA ARG A 160 13.76 1.32 14.12
C ARG A 160 13.02 1.86 12.90
N GLY A 161 13.19 3.16 12.62
CA GLY A 161 12.36 3.84 11.64
C GLY A 161 10.91 3.95 12.11
N ARG A 162 10.02 4.37 11.20
CA ARG A 162 8.60 4.57 11.53
C ARG A 162 7.71 4.24 10.33
N LEU A 163 6.57 3.62 10.60
CA LEU A 163 5.48 3.45 9.65
C LEU A 163 4.22 4.09 10.24
N ILE A 164 3.68 5.07 9.53
CA ILE A 164 2.36 5.63 9.85
C ILE A 164 1.42 5.33 8.68
N ILE A 165 0.26 4.77 8.98
CA ILE A 165 -0.84 4.60 8.05
C ILE A 165 -1.99 5.47 8.52
N GLU A 166 -2.50 6.30 7.64
CA GLU A 166 -3.59 7.24 7.89
C GLU A 166 -4.68 7.10 6.82
N ALA A 167 -5.92 7.26 7.21
CA ALA A 167 -7.04 7.40 6.28
C ALA A 167 -7.87 8.64 6.65
N ASN A 168 -7.98 9.59 5.72
CA ASN A 168 -8.74 10.86 5.86
C ASN A 168 -8.51 11.60 7.20
N GLY A 169 -7.26 11.66 7.68
CA GLY A 169 -6.89 12.35 8.91
C GLY A 169 -6.92 11.47 10.18
N ILE A 170 -7.37 10.24 10.06
CA ILE A 170 -7.40 9.29 11.18
C ILE A 170 -6.19 8.35 11.08
N VAL A 171 -5.36 8.33 12.11
CA VAL A 171 -4.21 7.43 12.19
C VAL A 171 -4.70 5.99 12.47
N LEU A 172 -4.48 5.11 11.50
CA LEU A 172 -4.82 3.69 11.58
C LEU A 172 -3.72 2.90 12.28
N ARG A 173 -2.48 3.18 11.94
CA ARG A 173 -1.29 2.55 12.50
C ARG A 173 -0.20 3.58 12.72
N ASP A 174 0.51 3.46 13.83
CA ASP A 174 1.75 4.19 14.11
C ASP A 174 2.68 3.23 14.85
N GLY A 175 3.84 2.93 14.29
CA GLY A 175 4.77 1.98 14.86
C GLY A 175 6.09 1.90 14.14
N ASP A 176 6.90 0.93 14.52
CA ASP A 176 8.21 0.67 13.91
C ASP A 176 8.05 0.33 12.43
N ASN A 177 9.04 0.68 11.62
CA ASN A 177 9.12 0.30 10.21
C ASN A 177 9.36 -1.22 10.10
N PRO A 178 8.42 -2.00 9.56
CA PRO A 178 8.52 -3.46 9.50
C PRO A 178 9.40 -3.96 8.35
N ALA A 179 9.84 -3.10 7.45
CA ALA A 179 10.67 -3.51 6.32
C ALA A 179 12.02 -4.09 6.78
N PRO A 180 12.59 -5.05 6.05
CA PRO A 180 13.89 -5.62 6.37
C PRO A 180 14.95 -4.52 6.55
N ARG A 181 15.72 -4.60 7.65
CA ARG A 181 16.70 -3.58 8.05
C ARG A 181 16.11 -2.17 8.21
N HIS A 182 14.77 -2.06 8.36
CA HIS A 182 14.03 -0.81 8.47
C HIS A 182 14.28 0.17 7.31
N GLN A 183 14.55 -0.36 6.12
CA GLN A 183 14.73 0.43 4.90
C GLN A 183 13.39 0.89 4.33
N LEU A 184 13.43 1.77 3.33
CA LEU A 184 12.23 2.11 2.57
C LEU A 184 11.82 0.93 1.68
N PRO A 185 10.53 0.54 1.65
CA PRO A 185 10.07 -0.62 0.91
C PRO A 185 9.85 -0.30 -0.58
N VAL A 186 10.73 0.49 -1.18
CA VAL A 186 10.56 0.95 -2.56
C VAL A 186 11.87 0.84 -3.33
N ILE A 187 11.78 0.27 -4.54
CA ILE A 187 12.87 0.20 -5.50
C ILE A 187 12.55 1.20 -6.61
N TRP A 188 13.48 2.10 -6.85
CA TRP A 188 13.42 3.06 -7.93
C TRP A 188 14.15 2.51 -9.15
N ILE A 189 13.46 2.47 -10.28
CA ILE A 189 13.99 2.02 -11.56
C ILE A 189 13.96 3.24 -12.49
N GLN A 190 15.12 3.66 -12.95
CA GLN A 190 15.25 4.74 -13.92
C GLN A 190 15.62 4.16 -15.29
N ASP A 191 15.09 4.78 -16.33
CA ASP A 191 15.60 4.57 -17.68
C ASP A 191 16.91 5.36 -17.79
N GLU A 192 18.02 4.69 -18.04
CA GLU A 192 19.27 5.38 -18.38
C GLU A 192 19.03 6.08 -19.70
N ILE A 193 18.78 7.39 -19.65
CA ILE A 193 18.86 8.22 -20.84
C ILE A 193 20.33 8.22 -21.23
N VAL A 194 20.69 7.31 -22.14
CA VAL A 194 22.00 7.38 -22.79
C VAL A 194 22.05 8.72 -23.53
N PRO A 195 22.99 9.59 -23.17
CA PRO A 195 23.09 10.91 -23.77
C PRO A 195 23.41 10.85 -25.28
#